data_4616ba7cc4e0eb521247b41f42f9bffc
#
_entry.id   4616ba7cc4e0eb521247b41f42f9bffc
#
_cell.length_a   1.000
_cell.length_b   1.000
_cell.length_c   1.000
_cell.angle_alpha   90.00
_cell.angle_beta   90.00
_cell.angle_gamma   90.00
#
_symmetry.space_group_name_H-M   'P 1'
#
loop_
_entity.id
_entity.type
_entity.pdbx_description
1 polymer ?
#
loop_
_entity_poly.entity_id
_entity_poly.type
_entity_poly.pdbx_seq_one_letter_code
_entity_poly.pdbx_strand_id
1 'polypeptide(L)'
;MKSNFFWGLFVVDQPQKSMQAPKRRKWPCLKGLHPFLMSRSPSHSSKILSALRRDVFPWIGTQPIKELKAPELLAVLRRIETRGALDTAHRVRGIMGRIFRYAIATGRAERDPAADLRGALPQPNEKHHAAITDPKEVGPLLRAIDGYTGHFVVKCALRLAPMIFVRPGELRHAEWSEIDLDEAVWNIPGHKMKLKEPHLVPLSRQAVEILKELQPLTGSGRYVFPSARSSARLMSENAVLAALRRMGYSKDEMTGHGFRAMARTILDEVLQVRPDFIEHQLAHAVRDPNGRAYNRTAHLAERKKMMQLWADYLDGIKAGAKVLPFRAQNRFDN
;
A
#
# COMPACT_ATOMS: atom_id res chain seq x y z
N MET A 1 39.76 44.40 0.97
CA MET A 1 39.98 43.69 2.24
C MET A 1 39.20 42.36 2.20
N LYS A 2 39.96 41.27 2.14
CA LYS A 2 39.44 39.88 2.03
C LYS A 2 39.33 39.32 3.44
N SER A 3 38.22 38.72 3.81
CA SER A 3 38.16 37.83 4.98
C SER A 3 37.58 36.48 4.58
N ASN A 4 38.49 35.50 4.50
CA ASN A 4 38.23 34.08 4.36
C ASN A 4 37.68 33.52 5.68
N PHE A 5 36.54 32.84 5.66
CA PHE A 5 36.15 31.96 6.75
C PHE A 5 36.43 30.52 6.34
N PHE A 6 37.43 29.95 7.01
CA PHE A 6 37.83 28.56 6.98
C PHE A 6 36.82 27.73 7.79
N TRP A 7 36.17 26.77 7.15
CA TRP A 7 35.52 25.64 7.85
C TRP A 7 36.51 24.47 7.87
N GLY A 8 37.11 24.27 9.03
CA GLY A 8 37.98 23.13 9.26
C GLY A 8 37.17 21.80 9.30
N LEU A 9 37.55 20.88 8.42
CA LEU A 9 37.16 19.46 8.49
C LEU A 9 37.73 18.86 9.78
N PHE A 10 36.86 18.44 10.69
CA PHE A 10 37.19 17.41 11.66
C PHE A 10 36.76 16.03 11.08
N VAL A 11 37.69 15.44 10.34
CA VAL A 11 37.66 14.01 10.05
C VAL A 11 38.15 13.30 11.33
N VAL A 12 37.27 12.78 12.11
CA VAL A 12 37.60 11.81 13.16
C VAL A 12 37.71 10.46 12.52
N ASP A 13 38.89 10.06 12.17
CA ASP A 13 39.27 8.73 11.72
C ASP A 13 39.18 7.79 12.92
N GLN A 14 38.10 7.05 13.06
CA GLN A 14 37.95 5.92 14.01
C GLN A 14 38.14 4.63 13.21
N PRO A 15 39.08 3.75 13.62
CA PRO A 15 39.31 2.50 12.92
C PRO A 15 38.06 1.64 12.97
N GLN A 16 37.51 1.32 11.80
CA GLN A 16 36.40 0.38 11.63
C GLN A 16 36.87 -1.02 12.03
N LYS A 17 36.61 -1.42 13.27
CA LYS A 17 36.62 -2.83 13.65
C LYS A 17 35.54 -3.52 12.84
N SER A 18 35.95 -4.44 11.96
CA SER A 18 35.07 -5.34 11.21
C SER A 18 34.29 -6.22 12.19
N MET A 19 33.11 -5.75 12.63
CA MET A 19 32.21 -6.55 13.45
C MET A 19 31.43 -7.49 12.54
N GLN A 20 31.88 -8.76 12.46
CA GLN A 20 31.09 -9.84 11.89
C GLN A 20 29.78 -10.01 12.70
N ALA A 21 28.67 -10.14 11.98
CA ALA A 21 27.36 -10.34 12.60
C ALA A 21 27.34 -11.62 13.45
N PRO A 22 26.98 -11.56 14.75
CA PRO A 22 27.02 -12.74 15.63
C PRO A 22 25.95 -13.76 15.24
N LYS A 23 26.34 -15.03 15.12
CA LYS A 23 25.46 -16.19 14.90
C LYS A 23 24.41 -16.26 16.02
N ARG A 24 23.13 -16.47 15.65
CA ARG A 24 21.91 -16.73 16.46
C ARG A 24 22.07 -16.63 17.99
N ARG A 25 22.05 -15.45 18.57
CA ARG A 25 21.92 -15.23 20.01
C ARG A 25 20.46 -14.94 20.39
N LYS A 26 19.98 -15.51 21.51
CA LYS A 26 18.71 -15.14 22.13
C LYS A 26 18.80 -13.66 22.54
N TRP A 27 17.91 -12.84 22.07
CA TRP A 27 17.90 -11.40 22.33
C TRP A 27 17.18 -11.10 23.63
N PRO A 28 17.87 -10.71 24.72
CA PRO A 28 17.26 -10.46 26.04
C PRO A 28 16.22 -9.34 26.00
N CYS A 29 16.39 -8.35 25.12
CA CYS A 29 15.46 -7.25 24.93
C CYS A 29 14.05 -7.67 24.45
N LEU A 30 13.91 -8.87 23.85
CA LEU A 30 12.62 -9.38 23.36
C LEU A 30 11.66 -9.79 24.49
N LYS A 31 12.14 -10.24 25.65
CA LYS A 31 11.26 -10.67 26.75
C LYS A 31 10.31 -9.58 27.25
N GLY A 32 10.72 -8.32 27.13
CA GLY A 32 9.89 -7.18 27.52
C GLY A 32 9.11 -6.52 26.38
N LEU A 33 9.31 -6.92 25.11
CA LEU A 33 8.63 -6.34 23.94
C LEU A 33 7.36 -7.10 23.56
N HIS A 34 7.12 -8.28 24.10
CA HIS A 34 5.98 -9.11 23.75
C HIS A 34 4.63 -8.38 23.95
N PRO A 35 4.32 -7.71 25.07
CA PRO A 35 3.08 -6.98 25.23
C PRO A 35 2.95 -5.80 24.24
N PHE A 36 4.05 -5.09 23.96
CA PHE A 36 4.10 -4.01 22.97
C PHE A 36 3.75 -4.51 21.55
N LEU A 37 4.18 -5.72 21.19
CA LEU A 37 3.89 -6.32 19.90
C LEU A 37 2.45 -6.86 19.83
N MET A 38 1.95 -7.44 20.92
CA MET A 38 0.61 -8.05 20.99
C MET A 38 -0.54 -7.04 20.89
N SER A 39 -0.31 -5.76 21.19
CA SER A 39 -1.31 -4.69 21.03
C SER A 39 -1.61 -4.33 19.56
N ARG A 40 -1.00 -5.04 18.59
CA ARG A 40 -1.07 -4.72 17.15
C ARG A 40 -1.53 -5.91 16.33
N SER A 41 -1.95 -5.67 15.08
CA SER A 41 -2.29 -6.78 14.19
C SER A 41 -1.07 -7.70 13.96
N PRO A 42 -1.27 -9.02 13.84
CA PRO A 42 -0.18 -9.99 13.66
C PRO A 42 0.76 -9.65 12.50
N SER A 43 0.22 -9.17 11.37
CA SER A 43 1.02 -8.76 10.22
C SER A 43 1.90 -7.54 10.50
N HIS A 44 1.39 -6.56 11.26
CA HIS A 44 2.16 -5.37 11.63
C HIS A 44 3.27 -5.71 12.63
N SER A 45 2.97 -6.55 13.63
CA SER A 45 3.95 -7.04 14.61
C SER A 45 5.08 -7.83 13.95
N SER A 46 4.74 -8.70 13.00
CA SER A 46 5.72 -9.46 12.21
C SER A 46 6.64 -8.54 11.40
N LYS A 47 6.12 -7.49 10.77
CA LYS A 47 6.91 -6.51 10.02
C LYS A 47 7.86 -5.71 10.93
N ILE A 48 7.38 -5.28 12.10
CA ILE A 48 8.22 -4.61 13.11
C ILE A 48 9.36 -5.54 13.53
N LEU A 49 9.02 -6.76 13.93
CA LEU A 49 10.01 -7.72 14.42
C LEU A 49 11.03 -8.09 13.34
N SER A 50 10.60 -8.24 12.10
CA SER A 50 11.48 -8.49 10.95
C SER A 50 12.47 -7.34 10.74
N ALA A 51 12.02 -6.08 10.81
CA ALA A 51 12.88 -4.91 10.70
C ALA A 51 13.89 -4.85 11.85
N LEU A 52 13.45 -5.06 13.09
CA LEU A 52 14.34 -5.07 14.25
C LEU A 52 15.39 -6.19 14.16
N ARG A 53 15.00 -7.40 13.79
CA ARG A 53 15.91 -8.55 13.63
C ARG A 53 16.95 -8.34 12.54
N ARG A 54 16.58 -7.70 11.45
CA ARG A 54 17.48 -7.45 10.33
C ARG A 54 18.41 -6.28 10.58
N ASP A 55 17.86 -5.18 11.09
CA ASP A 55 18.55 -3.88 11.04
C ASP A 55 19.03 -3.38 12.41
N VAL A 56 18.46 -3.84 13.54
CA VAL A 56 18.74 -3.29 14.88
C VAL A 56 19.45 -4.29 15.78
N PHE A 57 18.86 -5.45 16.00
CA PHE A 57 19.37 -6.43 16.98
C PHE A 57 20.79 -6.94 16.70
N PRO A 58 21.27 -7.08 15.47
CA PRO A 58 22.64 -7.47 15.21
C PRO A 58 23.68 -6.54 15.86
N TRP A 59 23.32 -5.28 16.07
CA TRP A 59 24.22 -4.22 16.50
C TRP A 59 24.09 -3.85 17.98
N ILE A 60 22.85 -3.69 18.46
CA ILE A 60 22.56 -3.19 19.80
C ILE A 60 21.66 -4.13 20.62
N GLY A 61 21.21 -5.25 20.04
CA GLY A 61 20.21 -6.11 20.69
C GLY A 61 20.68 -6.84 21.95
N THR A 62 21.98 -6.90 22.21
CA THR A 62 22.56 -7.53 23.41
C THR A 62 22.76 -6.54 24.56
N GLN A 63 22.65 -5.24 24.30
CA GLN A 63 22.81 -4.19 25.31
C GLN A 63 21.50 -3.99 26.10
N PRO A 64 21.57 -3.70 27.40
CA PRO A 64 20.42 -3.30 28.20
C PRO A 64 19.82 -2.00 27.64
N ILE A 65 18.48 -1.93 27.56
CA ILE A 65 17.79 -0.78 26.96
C ILE A 65 18.10 0.55 27.67
N LYS A 66 18.33 0.51 28.99
CA LYS A 66 18.66 1.69 29.81
C LYS A 66 20.02 2.29 29.49
N GLU A 67 20.94 1.51 28.90
CA GLU A 67 22.32 1.94 28.60
C GLU A 67 22.46 2.48 27.17
N LEU A 68 21.45 2.25 26.31
CA LEU A 68 21.48 2.71 24.94
C LEU A 68 21.29 4.24 24.87
N LYS A 69 22.22 4.90 24.19
CA LYS A 69 22.24 6.35 23.97
C LYS A 69 21.99 6.69 22.51
N ALA A 70 21.77 7.97 22.21
CA ALA A 70 21.48 8.44 20.85
C ALA A 70 22.58 8.09 19.80
N PRO A 71 23.91 8.16 20.12
CA PRO A 71 24.94 7.80 19.15
C PRO A 71 24.87 6.35 18.66
N GLU A 72 24.59 5.37 19.55
CA GLU A 72 24.47 3.96 19.15
C GLU A 72 23.28 3.73 18.24
N LEU A 73 22.14 4.38 18.54
CA LEU A 73 20.96 4.34 17.70
C LEU A 73 21.20 4.99 16.35
N LEU A 74 21.88 6.13 16.35
CA LEU A 74 22.24 6.84 15.11
C LEU A 74 23.15 5.97 14.23
N ALA A 75 24.14 5.30 14.80
CA ALA A 75 25.02 4.40 14.04
C ALA A 75 24.23 3.28 13.34
N VAL A 76 23.20 2.72 14.00
CA VAL A 76 22.31 1.75 13.37
C VAL A 76 21.52 2.36 12.23
N LEU A 77 20.97 3.56 12.41
CA LEU A 77 20.19 4.25 11.38
C LEU A 77 21.04 4.63 10.17
N ARG A 78 22.27 5.09 10.39
CA ARG A 78 23.25 5.41 9.31
C ARG A 78 23.58 4.17 8.46
N ARG A 79 23.67 2.98 9.05
CA ARG A 79 23.84 1.73 8.30
C ARG A 79 22.68 1.43 7.35
N ILE A 80 21.46 1.72 7.79
CA ILE A 80 20.27 1.57 6.95
C ILE A 80 20.26 2.60 5.84
N GLU A 81 20.63 3.84 6.15
CA GLU A 81 20.76 4.94 5.21
C GLU A 81 21.81 4.66 4.12
N THR A 82 23.03 4.22 4.50
CA THR A 82 24.12 3.88 3.57
C THR A 82 23.72 2.81 2.57
N ARG A 83 22.78 1.93 2.95
CA ARG A 83 22.18 0.92 2.06
C ARG A 83 21.16 1.52 1.06
N GLY A 84 20.91 2.81 1.09
CA GLY A 84 19.91 3.50 0.26
C GLY A 84 18.47 3.33 0.75
N ALA A 85 18.25 2.84 1.98
CA ALA A 85 16.92 2.54 2.51
C ALA A 85 16.44 3.59 3.53
N LEU A 86 16.47 4.87 3.14
CA LEU A 86 16.22 6.02 4.02
C LEU A 86 14.81 5.98 4.66
N ASP A 87 13.77 5.63 3.90
CA ASP A 87 12.42 5.42 4.46
C ASP A 87 12.40 4.35 5.57
N THR A 88 13.20 3.30 5.39
CA THR A 88 13.33 2.25 6.40
C THR A 88 14.05 2.78 7.63
N ALA A 89 15.07 3.62 7.48
CA ALA A 89 15.77 4.25 8.60
C ALA A 89 14.80 5.12 9.43
N HIS A 90 14.00 5.98 8.79
CA HIS A 90 12.98 6.78 9.47
C HIS A 90 11.94 5.92 10.18
N ARG A 91 11.47 4.85 9.54
CA ARG A 91 10.53 3.90 10.13
C ARG A 91 11.12 3.18 11.33
N VAL A 92 12.36 2.73 11.24
CA VAL A 92 13.07 2.05 12.34
C VAL A 92 13.30 3.02 13.50
N ARG A 93 13.69 4.28 13.25
CA ARG A 93 13.75 5.32 14.30
C ARG A 93 12.42 5.45 15.04
N GLY A 94 11.31 5.54 14.29
CA GLY A 94 9.97 5.62 14.87
C GLY A 94 9.58 4.37 15.68
N ILE A 95 10.05 3.18 15.27
CA ILE A 95 9.86 1.92 16.02
C ILE A 95 10.65 1.97 17.32
N MET A 96 11.94 2.34 17.27
CA MET A 96 12.79 2.48 18.45
C MET A 96 12.20 3.45 19.48
N GLY A 97 11.77 4.64 19.04
CA GLY A 97 11.13 5.62 19.93
C GLY A 97 9.87 5.07 20.61
N ARG A 98 9.04 4.28 19.91
CA ARG A 98 7.89 3.62 20.55
C ARG A 98 8.30 2.57 21.56
N ILE A 99 9.37 1.84 21.31
CA ILE A 99 9.92 0.85 22.24
C ILE A 99 10.47 1.54 23.50
N PHE A 100 11.22 2.63 23.35
CA PHE A 100 11.72 3.40 24.48
C PHE A 100 10.59 3.99 25.33
N ARG A 101 9.56 4.59 24.72
CA ARG A 101 8.39 5.09 25.47
C ARG A 101 7.67 3.98 26.24
N TYR A 102 7.56 2.79 25.67
CA TYR A 102 7.03 1.64 26.39
C TYR A 102 7.97 1.20 27.54
N ALA A 103 9.29 1.22 27.31
CA ALA A 103 10.27 0.91 28.35
C ALA A 103 10.23 1.91 29.51
N ILE A 104 10.05 3.21 29.23
CA ILE A 104 9.87 4.27 30.23
C ILE A 104 8.59 4.00 31.04
N ALA A 105 7.47 3.76 30.37
CA ALA A 105 6.19 3.48 31.04
C ALA A 105 6.22 2.22 31.92
N THR A 106 7.18 1.32 31.68
CA THR A 106 7.36 0.08 32.47
C THR A 106 8.60 0.10 33.35
N GLY A 107 9.21 1.27 33.62
CA GLY A 107 10.34 1.47 34.53
C GLY A 107 11.67 0.85 34.05
N ARG A 108 11.82 0.54 32.76
CA ARG A 108 13.02 -0.11 32.21
C ARG A 108 13.97 0.86 31.52
N ALA A 109 13.56 2.08 31.29
CA ALA A 109 14.36 3.17 30.75
C ALA A 109 13.87 4.50 31.34
N GLU A 110 14.74 5.51 31.37
CA GLU A 110 14.43 6.83 31.94
C GLU A 110 14.10 7.85 30.84
N ARG A 111 14.65 7.66 29.63
CA ARG A 111 14.45 8.58 28.48
C ARG A 111 14.35 7.84 27.15
N ASP A 112 13.86 8.55 26.13
CA ASP A 112 13.78 8.08 24.74
C ASP A 112 14.90 8.71 23.89
N PRO A 113 16.07 8.06 23.73
CA PRO A 113 17.17 8.63 22.93
C PRO A 113 16.87 8.66 21.42
N ALA A 114 15.82 7.96 20.94
CA ALA A 114 15.40 8.06 19.56
C ALA A 114 14.67 9.39 19.27
N ALA A 115 14.18 10.07 20.30
CA ALA A 115 13.59 11.40 20.18
C ALA A 115 14.65 12.45 19.81
N ASP A 116 15.87 12.33 20.35
CA ASP A 116 17.00 13.23 20.08
C ASP A 116 17.49 13.14 18.62
N LEU A 117 17.11 12.07 17.92
CA LEU A 117 17.47 11.83 16.52
C LEU A 117 16.45 12.40 15.50
N ARG A 118 15.52 13.25 15.94
CA ARG A 118 14.66 13.99 15.02
C ARG A 118 15.54 14.96 14.22
N GLY A 119 15.43 14.90 12.87
CA GLY A 119 16.26 15.72 11.98
C GLY A 119 17.68 15.22 11.75
N ALA A 120 18.15 14.17 12.45
CA ALA A 120 19.50 13.61 12.28
C ALA A 120 19.69 12.80 10.98
N LEU A 121 18.59 12.43 10.30
CA LEU A 121 18.60 11.78 8.99
C LEU A 121 18.08 12.75 7.93
N PRO A 122 18.61 12.70 6.69
CA PRO A 122 18.02 13.42 5.56
C PRO A 122 16.52 13.10 5.42
N GLN A 123 15.75 14.02 4.85
CA GLN A 123 14.34 13.73 4.55
C GLN A 123 14.26 12.70 3.43
N PRO A 124 13.38 11.68 3.54
CA PRO A 124 13.14 10.77 2.44
C PRO A 124 12.46 11.50 1.29
N ASN A 125 12.86 11.22 0.06
CA ASN A 125 12.09 11.67 -1.09
C ASN A 125 10.77 10.93 -1.11
N GLU A 126 9.67 11.64 -0.98
CA GLU A 126 8.33 11.05 -1.15
C GLU A 126 8.19 10.53 -2.58
N LYS A 127 8.07 9.21 -2.70
CA LYS A 127 7.75 8.57 -3.97
C LYS A 127 6.29 8.13 -3.94
N HIS A 128 5.47 8.74 -4.77
CA HIS A 128 4.13 8.24 -5.04
C HIS A 128 4.21 6.88 -5.75
N HIS A 129 3.15 6.09 -5.62
CA HIS A 129 3.05 4.86 -6.40
C HIS A 129 2.95 5.21 -7.88
N ALA A 130 3.84 4.65 -8.68
CA ALA A 130 3.82 4.86 -10.13
C ALA A 130 2.49 4.40 -10.72
N ALA A 131 1.92 5.23 -11.58
CA ALA A 131 0.61 5.05 -12.20
C ALA A 131 0.60 5.67 -13.59
N ILE A 132 0.03 4.95 -14.54
CA ILE A 132 -0.31 5.48 -15.87
C ILE A 132 -1.65 6.19 -15.72
N THR A 133 -1.66 7.51 -15.94
CA THR A 133 -2.86 8.36 -15.80
C THR A 133 -3.24 9.04 -17.12
N ASP A 134 -2.36 9.06 -18.12
CA ASP A 134 -2.69 9.55 -19.45
C ASP A 134 -3.59 8.52 -20.17
N PRO A 135 -4.81 8.89 -20.58
CA PRO A 135 -5.71 8.02 -21.33
C PRO A 135 -5.09 7.36 -22.56
N LYS A 136 -4.14 8.02 -23.23
CA LYS A 136 -3.45 7.50 -24.41
C LYS A 136 -2.61 6.26 -24.07
N GLU A 137 -2.04 6.22 -22.88
CA GLU A 137 -1.21 5.10 -22.39
C GLU A 137 -2.05 4.02 -21.68
N VAL A 138 -3.24 4.38 -21.19
CA VAL A 138 -4.13 3.41 -20.52
C VAL A 138 -4.67 2.37 -21.52
N GLY A 139 -5.03 2.78 -22.74
CA GLY A 139 -5.48 1.84 -23.77
C GLY A 139 -4.47 0.73 -24.08
N PRO A 140 -3.21 1.05 -24.38
CA PRO A 140 -2.13 0.06 -24.51
C PRO A 140 -1.98 -0.86 -23.28
N LEU A 141 -2.02 -0.31 -22.07
CA LEU A 141 -1.98 -1.09 -20.83
C LEU A 141 -3.11 -2.13 -20.77
N LEU A 142 -4.34 -1.72 -21.06
CA LEU A 142 -5.51 -2.62 -21.01
C LEU A 142 -5.41 -3.73 -22.07
N ARG A 143 -4.94 -3.40 -23.28
CA ARG A 143 -4.67 -4.42 -24.32
C ARG A 143 -3.57 -5.39 -23.91
N ALA A 144 -2.51 -4.90 -23.27
CA ALA A 144 -1.46 -5.76 -22.74
C ALA A 144 -1.99 -6.71 -21.65
N ILE A 145 -2.88 -6.23 -20.77
CA ILE A 145 -3.56 -7.04 -19.75
C ILE A 145 -4.41 -8.13 -20.41
N ASP A 146 -5.18 -7.80 -21.45
CA ASP A 146 -5.99 -8.79 -22.17
C ASP A 146 -5.11 -9.82 -22.91
N GLY A 147 -3.94 -9.39 -23.40
CA GLY A 147 -2.92 -10.27 -24.02
C GLY A 147 -2.09 -11.09 -23.01
N TYR A 148 -2.28 -10.91 -21.70
CA TYR A 148 -1.48 -11.65 -20.74
C TYR A 148 -1.69 -13.17 -20.82
N THR A 149 -0.62 -13.91 -21.06
CA THR A 149 -0.63 -15.38 -21.29
C THR A 149 -0.29 -16.21 -20.05
N GLY A 150 -0.18 -15.58 -18.88
CA GLY A 150 0.09 -16.29 -17.62
C GLY A 150 -1.15 -16.96 -17.03
N HIS A 151 -1.05 -17.35 -15.75
CA HIS A 151 -2.12 -18.07 -15.06
C HIS A 151 -3.45 -17.30 -15.13
N PHE A 152 -4.54 -18.00 -15.49
CA PHE A 152 -5.86 -17.41 -15.76
C PHE A 152 -6.43 -16.62 -14.56
N VAL A 153 -6.30 -17.14 -13.33
CA VAL A 153 -6.71 -16.42 -12.10
C VAL A 153 -6.00 -15.07 -11.98
N VAL A 154 -4.70 -15.00 -12.33
CA VAL A 154 -3.94 -13.75 -12.30
C VAL A 154 -4.39 -12.81 -13.42
N LYS A 155 -4.73 -13.35 -14.61
CA LYS A 155 -5.31 -12.59 -15.72
C LYS A 155 -6.64 -11.94 -15.31
N CYS A 156 -7.53 -12.68 -14.68
CA CYS A 156 -8.81 -12.13 -14.18
C CYS A 156 -8.58 -11.06 -13.11
N ALA A 157 -7.63 -11.26 -12.19
CA ALA A 157 -7.27 -10.24 -11.21
C ALA A 157 -6.70 -8.96 -11.85
N LEU A 158 -5.88 -9.10 -12.90
CA LEU A 158 -5.35 -7.96 -13.68
C LEU A 158 -6.46 -7.20 -14.43
N ARG A 159 -7.39 -7.92 -15.07
CA ARG A 159 -8.54 -7.31 -15.78
C ARG A 159 -9.47 -6.59 -14.81
N LEU A 160 -9.68 -7.16 -13.62
CA LEU A 160 -10.58 -6.59 -12.63
C LEU A 160 -9.98 -5.39 -11.89
N ALA A 161 -8.66 -5.40 -11.63
CA ALA A 161 -7.98 -4.35 -10.86
C ALA A 161 -8.24 -2.91 -11.35
N PRO A 162 -8.12 -2.57 -12.65
CA PRO A 162 -8.46 -1.24 -13.16
C PRO A 162 -9.95 -0.89 -13.04
N MET A 163 -10.85 -1.89 -13.15
CA MET A 163 -12.29 -1.66 -13.16
C MET A 163 -12.85 -1.29 -11.79
N ILE A 164 -12.39 -1.96 -10.73
CA ILE A 164 -12.93 -1.78 -9.37
C ILE A 164 -12.04 -0.96 -8.44
N PHE A 165 -10.79 -0.75 -8.82
CA PHE A 165 -9.74 0.05 -8.17
C PHE A 165 -9.74 0.00 -6.62
N VAL A 166 -10.06 -1.16 -6.04
CA VAL A 166 -9.84 -1.47 -4.61
C VAL A 166 -8.35 -1.62 -4.32
N ARG A 167 -7.95 -1.65 -3.06
CA ARG A 167 -6.53 -1.88 -2.73
C ARG A 167 -6.08 -3.27 -3.18
N PRO A 168 -4.83 -3.44 -3.67
CA PRO A 168 -4.33 -4.76 -4.10
C PRO A 168 -4.46 -5.85 -3.05
N GLY A 169 -4.34 -5.47 -1.75
CA GLY A 169 -4.57 -6.38 -0.65
C GLY A 169 -6.04 -6.81 -0.53
N GLU A 170 -6.99 -5.91 -0.75
CA GLU A 170 -8.43 -6.18 -0.73
C GLU A 170 -8.79 -7.12 -1.89
N LEU A 171 -8.37 -6.79 -3.13
CA LEU A 171 -8.57 -7.65 -4.30
C LEU A 171 -8.06 -9.09 -4.05
N ARG A 172 -6.83 -9.22 -3.57
CA ARG A 172 -6.23 -10.52 -3.30
C ARG A 172 -6.96 -11.35 -2.26
N HIS A 173 -7.61 -10.70 -1.27
CA HIS A 173 -8.34 -11.37 -0.19
C HIS A 173 -9.83 -11.55 -0.48
N ALA A 174 -10.28 -11.29 -1.70
CA ALA A 174 -11.68 -11.48 -2.09
C ALA A 174 -12.13 -12.93 -1.89
N GLU A 175 -13.27 -13.10 -1.28
CA GLU A 175 -13.94 -14.38 -1.06
C GLU A 175 -15.26 -14.42 -1.82
N TRP A 176 -15.64 -15.59 -2.35
CA TRP A 176 -16.89 -15.73 -3.09
C TRP A 176 -18.12 -15.41 -2.24
N SER A 177 -18.07 -15.69 -0.94
CA SER A 177 -19.14 -15.37 0.01
C SER A 177 -19.38 -13.86 0.20
N GLU A 178 -18.51 -13.01 -0.30
CA GLU A 178 -18.60 -11.55 -0.22
C GLU A 178 -19.19 -10.93 -1.50
N ILE A 179 -19.30 -11.72 -2.58
CA ILE A 179 -19.70 -11.25 -3.91
C ILE A 179 -21.11 -11.73 -4.21
N ASP A 180 -21.98 -10.79 -4.47
CA ASP A 180 -23.31 -11.01 -5.02
C ASP A 180 -23.29 -10.62 -6.50
N LEU A 181 -23.34 -11.64 -7.37
CA LEU A 181 -23.30 -11.44 -8.82
C LEU A 181 -24.65 -10.98 -9.40
N ASP A 182 -25.76 -11.26 -8.71
CA ASP A 182 -27.09 -10.88 -9.15
C ASP A 182 -27.35 -9.41 -8.82
N GLU A 183 -27.00 -8.97 -7.60
CA GLU A 183 -27.05 -7.57 -7.20
C GLU A 183 -25.90 -6.74 -7.73
N ALA A 184 -24.90 -7.37 -8.36
CA ALA A 184 -23.68 -6.76 -8.87
C ALA A 184 -22.95 -5.94 -7.79
N VAL A 185 -22.68 -6.54 -6.63
CA VAL A 185 -21.97 -5.90 -5.52
C VAL A 185 -20.96 -6.84 -4.87
N TRP A 186 -19.88 -6.25 -4.38
CA TRP A 186 -18.91 -6.91 -3.51
C TRP A 186 -18.91 -6.24 -2.13
N ASN A 187 -19.26 -7.00 -1.11
CA ASN A 187 -19.33 -6.56 0.28
C ASN A 187 -18.04 -6.92 1.02
N ILE A 188 -17.10 -5.99 1.11
CA ILE A 188 -15.82 -6.21 1.82
C ILE A 188 -16.04 -6.00 3.32
N PRO A 189 -15.83 -7.03 4.17
CA PRO A 189 -16.03 -6.89 5.61
C PRO A 189 -14.96 -6.00 6.25
N GLY A 190 -15.32 -5.26 7.30
CA GLY A 190 -14.47 -4.27 7.95
C GLY A 190 -13.11 -4.82 8.44
N HIS A 191 -13.06 -6.08 8.88
CA HIS A 191 -11.80 -6.67 9.33
C HIS A 191 -10.73 -6.80 8.21
N LYS A 192 -11.14 -6.82 6.93
CA LYS A 192 -10.25 -6.81 5.76
C LYS A 192 -9.85 -5.39 5.34
N MET A 193 -10.60 -4.37 5.77
CA MET A 193 -10.38 -2.98 5.40
C MET A 193 -9.34 -2.30 6.30
N LYS A 194 -8.61 -1.32 5.72
CA LYS A 194 -7.61 -0.52 6.47
C LYS A 194 -8.25 0.27 7.61
N LEU A 195 -9.42 0.86 7.37
CA LEU A 195 -10.16 1.67 8.35
C LEU A 195 -11.06 0.84 9.29
N LYS A 196 -11.11 -0.49 9.10
CA LYS A 196 -11.96 -1.41 9.87
C LYS A 196 -13.46 -1.21 9.70
N GLU A 197 -13.88 -0.40 8.75
CA GLU A 197 -15.26 -0.20 8.35
C GLU A 197 -15.59 -1.07 7.13
N PRO A 198 -16.76 -1.74 7.06
CA PRO A 198 -17.15 -2.52 5.89
C PRO A 198 -17.32 -1.60 4.68
N HIS A 199 -16.97 -2.10 3.49
CA HIS A 199 -17.03 -1.35 2.25
C HIS A 199 -17.81 -2.11 1.18
N LEU A 200 -18.80 -1.46 0.59
CA LEU A 200 -19.58 -1.98 -0.53
C LEU A 200 -19.00 -1.43 -1.84
N VAL A 201 -18.63 -2.32 -2.74
CA VAL A 201 -18.09 -2.01 -4.07
C VAL A 201 -19.13 -2.39 -5.12
N PRO A 202 -19.76 -1.42 -5.81
CA PRO A 202 -20.59 -1.72 -6.97
C PRO A 202 -19.76 -2.32 -8.09
N LEU A 203 -20.27 -3.34 -8.75
CA LEU A 203 -19.62 -3.99 -9.88
C LEU A 203 -20.29 -3.53 -11.18
N SER A 204 -19.47 -3.14 -12.16
CA SER A 204 -19.95 -2.92 -13.51
C SER A 204 -20.29 -4.25 -14.20
N ARG A 205 -21.05 -4.20 -15.29
CA ARG A 205 -21.35 -5.38 -16.10
C ARG A 205 -20.08 -6.13 -16.50
N GLN A 206 -19.05 -5.43 -16.97
CA GLN A 206 -17.77 -6.01 -17.35
C GLN A 206 -17.04 -6.69 -16.18
N ALA A 207 -17.13 -6.12 -14.98
CA ALA A 207 -16.55 -6.73 -13.78
C ALA A 207 -17.28 -8.02 -13.41
N VAL A 208 -18.62 -8.04 -13.52
CA VAL A 208 -19.44 -9.24 -13.29
C VAL A 208 -19.11 -10.32 -14.32
N GLU A 209 -18.94 -9.98 -15.60
CA GLU A 209 -18.54 -10.91 -16.66
C GLU A 209 -17.21 -11.60 -16.34
N ILE A 210 -16.18 -10.83 -15.92
CA ILE A 210 -14.90 -11.42 -15.50
C ILE A 210 -15.06 -12.39 -14.32
N LEU A 211 -15.88 -12.02 -13.34
CA LEU A 211 -16.14 -12.89 -12.19
C LEU A 211 -16.90 -14.15 -12.59
N LYS A 212 -17.88 -14.06 -13.50
CA LYS A 212 -18.60 -15.20 -14.06
C LYS A 212 -17.68 -16.13 -14.88
N GLU A 213 -16.72 -15.58 -15.64
CA GLU A 213 -15.68 -16.38 -16.31
C GLU A 213 -14.81 -17.16 -15.31
N LEU A 214 -14.54 -16.58 -14.14
CA LEU A 214 -13.67 -17.17 -13.11
C LEU A 214 -14.41 -18.16 -12.20
N GLN A 215 -15.69 -17.97 -11.97
CA GLN A 215 -16.51 -18.75 -11.01
C GLN A 215 -16.47 -20.27 -11.23
N PRO A 216 -16.55 -20.81 -12.46
CA PRO A 216 -16.45 -22.25 -12.70
C PRO A 216 -15.13 -22.85 -12.23
N LEU A 217 -14.06 -22.08 -12.20
CA LEU A 217 -12.71 -22.54 -11.81
C LEU A 217 -12.43 -22.42 -10.32
N THR A 218 -12.98 -21.42 -9.65
CA THR A 218 -12.63 -21.12 -8.25
C THR A 218 -13.81 -21.02 -7.33
N GLY A 219 -15.06 -21.04 -7.85
CA GLY A 219 -16.30 -20.82 -7.10
C GLY A 219 -16.63 -21.92 -6.09
N SER A 220 -16.10 -23.13 -6.27
CA SER A 220 -16.23 -24.21 -5.26
C SER A 220 -15.32 -24.00 -4.05
N GLY A 221 -14.35 -23.08 -4.15
CA GLY A 221 -13.42 -22.73 -3.08
C GLY A 221 -13.82 -21.45 -2.34
N ARG A 222 -13.06 -21.12 -1.30
CA ARG A 222 -13.28 -19.90 -0.51
C ARG A 222 -12.91 -18.64 -1.28
N TYR A 223 -11.74 -18.65 -1.95
CA TYR A 223 -11.12 -17.46 -2.51
C TYR A 223 -11.47 -17.27 -3.98
N VAL A 224 -11.76 -16.02 -4.37
CA VAL A 224 -11.94 -15.64 -5.78
C VAL A 224 -10.62 -15.81 -6.54
N PHE A 225 -9.51 -15.41 -5.90
CA PHE A 225 -8.16 -15.49 -6.47
C PHE A 225 -7.25 -16.41 -5.63
N PRO A 226 -7.40 -17.73 -5.73
CA PRO A 226 -6.53 -18.67 -5.04
C PRO A 226 -5.13 -18.70 -5.66
N SER A 227 -4.19 -19.28 -4.92
CA SER A 227 -2.85 -19.57 -5.42
C SER A 227 -2.89 -20.66 -6.48
N ALA A 228 -2.06 -20.53 -7.53
CA ALA A 228 -1.86 -21.58 -8.53
C ALA A 228 -1.37 -22.93 -7.94
N ARG A 229 -0.80 -22.91 -6.72
CA ARG A 229 -0.28 -24.12 -6.06
C ARG A 229 -1.28 -24.79 -5.12
N SER A 230 -2.31 -24.08 -4.68
CA SER A 230 -3.29 -24.59 -3.70
C SER A 230 -4.50 -23.67 -3.63
N SER A 231 -5.69 -24.24 -3.79
CA SER A 231 -6.98 -23.53 -3.62
C SER A 231 -7.22 -23.05 -2.18
N ALA A 232 -6.56 -23.67 -1.20
CA ALA A 232 -6.65 -23.27 0.21
C ALA A 232 -5.82 -22.02 0.56
N ARG A 233 -5.01 -21.48 -0.36
CA ARG A 233 -4.17 -20.31 -0.15
C ARG A 233 -4.54 -19.21 -1.12
N LEU A 234 -4.38 -17.98 -0.65
CA LEU A 234 -4.51 -16.77 -1.46
C LEU A 234 -3.43 -16.72 -2.56
N MET A 235 -3.75 -16.10 -3.67
CA MET A 235 -2.78 -15.65 -4.68
C MET A 235 -1.64 -14.85 -4.00
N SER A 236 -0.41 -14.97 -4.53
CA SER A 236 0.74 -14.21 -4.02
C SER A 236 0.46 -12.71 -4.03
N GLU A 237 0.92 -11.99 -2.98
CA GLU A 237 0.80 -10.53 -2.93
C GLU A 237 1.53 -9.81 -4.08
N ASN A 238 2.52 -10.48 -4.67
CA ASN A 238 3.28 -9.96 -5.81
C ASN A 238 2.76 -10.45 -7.18
N ALA A 239 1.68 -11.23 -7.24
CA ALA A 239 1.24 -11.84 -8.50
C ALA A 239 0.89 -10.79 -9.57
N VAL A 240 0.11 -9.78 -9.21
CA VAL A 240 -0.26 -8.66 -10.10
C VAL A 240 0.98 -7.86 -10.50
N LEU A 241 1.86 -7.55 -9.55
CA LEU A 241 3.11 -6.82 -9.86
C LEU A 241 4.03 -7.63 -10.78
N ALA A 242 4.21 -8.94 -10.51
CA ALA A 242 5.02 -9.80 -11.36
C ALA A 242 4.45 -9.91 -12.78
N ALA A 243 3.13 -9.94 -12.91
CA ALA A 243 2.48 -9.95 -14.21
C ALA A 243 2.69 -8.64 -14.98
N LEU A 244 2.55 -7.48 -14.32
CA LEU A 244 2.90 -6.18 -14.93
C LEU A 244 4.35 -6.14 -15.41
N ARG A 245 5.31 -6.66 -14.63
CA ARG A 245 6.73 -6.75 -15.03
C ARG A 245 6.93 -7.64 -16.24
N ARG A 246 6.23 -8.78 -16.32
CA ARG A 246 6.29 -9.68 -17.49
C ARG A 246 5.72 -9.05 -18.76
N MET A 247 4.77 -8.13 -18.62
CA MET A 247 4.22 -7.36 -19.74
C MET A 247 5.09 -6.15 -20.13
N GLY A 248 6.25 -5.94 -19.46
CA GLY A 248 7.20 -4.88 -19.77
C GLY A 248 7.05 -3.60 -18.92
N TYR A 249 6.00 -3.46 -18.13
CA TYR A 249 5.81 -2.26 -17.29
C TYR A 249 6.77 -2.26 -16.09
N SER A 250 7.62 -1.26 -15.99
CA SER A 250 8.58 -1.10 -14.89
C SER A 250 7.89 -0.70 -13.56
N LYS A 251 8.64 -0.79 -12.47
CA LYS A 251 8.15 -0.34 -11.14
C LYS A 251 7.89 1.17 -11.07
N ASP A 252 8.52 1.93 -11.96
CA ASP A 252 8.44 3.39 -12.02
C ASP A 252 7.38 3.85 -13.04
N GLU A 253 6.75 2.94 -13.79
CA GLU A 253 5.63 3.19 -14.71
C GLU A 253 4.29 2.78 -14.12
N MET A 254 4.17 1.52 -13.64
CA MET A 254 2.88 1.03 -13.15
C MET A 254 3.03 0.08 -11.96
N THR A 255 2.13 0.23 -11.00
CA THR A 255 2.01 -0.63 -9.81
C THR A 255 0.56 -1.07 -9.59
N GLY A 256 0.34 -2.07 -8.73
CA GLY A 256 -1.02 -2.47 -8.36
C GLY A 256 -1.81 -1.35 -7.65
N HIS A 257 -1.13 -0.43 -6.95
CA HIS A 257 -1.75 0.78 -6.39
C HIS A 257 -1.97 1.86 -7.47
N GLY A 258 -1.21 1.82 -8.55
CA GLY A 258 -1.35 2.75 -9.68
C GLY A 258 -2.74 2.73 -10.31
N PHE A 259 -3.43 1.59 -10.33
CA PHE A 259 -4.81 1.51 -10.82
C PHE A 259 -5.77 2.42 -10.06
N ARG A 260 -5.53 2.67 -8.77
CA ARG A 260 -6.35 3.59 -7.98
C ARG A 260 -6.08 5.05 -8.32
N ALA A 261 -4.80 5.40 -8.52
CA ALA A 261 -4.41 6.73 -8.97
C ALA A 261 -4.92 7.00 -10.41
N MET A 262 -4.79 6.01 -11.31
CA MET A 262 -5.36 6.06 -12.67
C MET A 262 -6.86 6.36 -12.63
N ALA A 263 -7.64 5.57 -11.89
CA ALA A 263 -9.07 5.76 -11.79
C ALA A 263 -9.43 7.12 -11.17
N ARG A 264 -8.78 7.51 -10.06
CA ARG A 264 -9.03 8.80 -9.42
C ARG A 264 -8.80 9.97 -10.36
N THR A 265 -7.64 9.99 -11.02
CA THR A 265 -7.27 11.10 -11.91
C THR A 265 -8.21 11.19 -13.11
N ILE A 266 -8.48 10.07 -13.80
CA ILE A 266 -9.30 10.11 -15.01
C ILE A 266 -10.78 10.35 -14.68
N LEU A 267 -11.31 9.78 -13.61
CA LEU A 267 -12.68 10.04 -13.18
C LEU A 267 -12.90 11.53 -12.83
N ASP A 268 -11.93 12.15 -12.16
CA ASP A 268 -11.97 13.54 -11.75
C ASP A 268 -11.73 14.49 -12.93
N GLU A 269 -10.58 14.35 -13.61
CA GLU A 269 -10.10 15.33 -14.59
C GLU A 269 -10.71 15.14 -15.99
N VAL A 270 -11.00 13.90 -16.40
CA VAL A 270 -11.49 13.59 -17.75
C VAL A 270 -13.00 13.38 -17.77
N LEU A 271 -13.52 12.57 -16.84
CA LEU A 271 -14.94 12.24 -16.78
C LEU A 271 -15.75 13.19 -15.90
N GLN A 272 -15.07 14.11 -15.19
CA GLN A 272 -15.67 15.15 -14.34
C GLN A 272 -16.68 14.60 -13.32
N VAL A 273 -16.38 13.42 -12.79
CA VAL A 273 -17.18 12.81 -11.72
C VAL A 273 -16.90 13.54 -10.40
N ARG A 274 -17.94 13.77 -9.62
CA ARG A 274 -17.83 14.43 -8.32
C ARG A 274 -16.81 13.73 -7.41
N PRO A 275 -15.84 14.47 -6.83
CA PRO A 275 -14.76 13.89 -6.01
C PRO A 275 -15.25 13.07 -4.81
N ASP A 276 -16.38 13.45 -4.19
CA ASP A 276 -16.93 12.71 -3.05
C ASP A 276 -17.36 11.28 -3.42
N PHE A 277 -17.92 11.05 -4.62
CA PHE A 277 -18.25 9.71 -5.10
C PHE A 277 -16.97 8.87 -5.31
N ILE A 278 -15.94 9.48 -5.87
CA ILE A 278 -14.64 8.84 -6.12
C ILE A 278 -13.96 8.47 -4.79
N GLU A 279 -13.88 9.41 -3.83
CA GLU A 279 -13.25 9.18 -2.54
C GLU A 279 -14.00 8.12 -1.71
N HIS A 280 -15.35 8.09 -1.77
CA HIS A 280 -16.13 7.01 -1.17
C HIS A 280 -15.83 5.65 -1.81
N GLN A 281 -15.73 5.59 -3.15
CA GLN A 281 -15.38 4.36 -3.84
C GLN A 281 -13.96 3.88 -3.50
N LEU A 282 -13.04 4.80 -3.31
CA LEU A 282 -11.68 4.53 -2.87
C LEU A 282 -11.60 4.11 -1.39
N ALA A 283 -12.70 4.11 -0.65
CA ALA A 283 -12.72 3.90 0.80
C ALA A 283 -11.68 4.77 1.53
N HIS A 284 -11.59 6.04 1.14
CA HIS A 284 -10.85 7.05 1.87
C HIS A 284 -11.71 7.60 3.01
N ALA A 285 -11.08 8.11 4.07
CA ALA A 285 -11.79 8.81 5.12
C ALA A 285 -12.32 10.14 4.57
N VAL A 286 -13.57 10.15 4.12
CA VAL A 286 -14.26 11.39 3.80
C VAL A 286 -14.68 12.01 5.12
N ARG A 287 -14.06 13.12 5.49
CA ARG A 287 -14.50 13.92 6.63
C ARG A 287 -15.80 14.64 6.22
N ASP A 288 -16.94 14.13 6.67
CA ASP A 288 -18.17 14.91 6.66
C ASP A 288 -18.00 16.08 7.64
N PRO A 289 -18.17 17.34 7.23
CA PRO A 289 -18.14 18.48 8.12
C PRO A 289 -19.09 18.36 9.32
N ASN A 290 -20.16 17.56 9.18
CA ASN A 290 -21.16 17.33 10.22
C ASN A 290 -20.86 16.11 11.11
N GLY A 291 -19.67 15.49 11.00
CA GLY A 291 -19.24 14.40 11.88
C GLY A 291 -20.05 13.09 11.73
N ARG A 292 -20.79 12.91 10.64
CA ARG A 292 -21.54 11.67 10.40
C ARG A 292 -20.59 10.49 10.22
N ALA A 293 -20.89 9.37 10.85
CA ALA A 293 -20.17 8.13 10.68
C ALA A 293 -20.15 7.74 9.18
N TYR A 294 -19.04 7.15 8.74
CA TYR A 294 -18.88 6.63 7.38
C TYR A 294 -20.06 5.71 7.01
N ASN A 295 -20.91 6.20 6.11
CA ASN A 295 -22.03 5.41 5.62
C ASN A 295 -21.59 4.62 4.38
N ARG A 296 -21.48 3.27 4.50
CA ARG A 296 -21.08 2.37 3.41
C ARG A 296 -21.98 2.46 2.16
N THR A 297 -23.23 2.88 2.34
CA THR A 297 -24.22 3.05 1.27
C THR A 297 -24.31 4.49 0.78
N ALA A 298 -23.49 5.42 1.32
CA ALA A 298 -23.47 6.79 0.85
C ALA A 298 -23.23 6.84 -0.65
N HIS A 299 -24.10 7.55 -1.35
CA HIS A 299 -24.05 7.73 -2.80
C HIS A 299 -24.03 6.42 -3.62
N LEU A 300 -24.69 5.33 -3.11
CA LEU A 300 -24.60 4.02 -3.76
C LEU A 300 -25.15 4.05 -5.20
N ALA A 301 -26.25 4.74 -5.44
CA ALA A 301 -26.85 4.86 -6.77
C ALA A 301 -25.91 5.59 -7.75
N GLU A 302 -25.30 6.69 -7.29
CA GLU A 302 -24.35 7.48 -8.07
C GLU A 302 -23.05 6.72 -8.29
N ARG A 303 -22.58 5.97 -7.28
CA ARG A 303 -21.40 5.11 -7.41
C ARG A 303 -21.66 3.94 -8.37
N LYS A 304 -22.84 3.33 -8.38
CA LYS A 304 -23.21 2.32 -9.42
C LYS A 304 -23.10 2.91 -10.82
N LYS A 305 -23.64 4.11 -11.05
CA LYS A 305 -23.54 4.83 -12.34
C LYS A 305 -22.10 5.15 -12.69
N MET A 306 -21.33 5.66 -11.73
CA MET A 306 -19.90 5.97 -11.91
C MET A 306 -19.09 4.74 -12.29
N MET A 307 -19.29 3.61 -11.63
CA MET A 307 -18.55 2.38 -11.92
C MET A 307 -18.87 1.81 -13.29
N GLN A 308 -20.13 1.93 -13.75
CA GLN A 308 -20.49 1.54 -15.10
C GLN A 308 -19.89 2.51 -16.14
N LEU A 309 -20.01 3.83 -15.94
CA LEU A 309 -19.38 4.84 -16.78
C LEU A 309 -17.88 4.61 -16.92
N TRP A 310 -17.22 4.32 -15.81
CA TRP A 310 -15.78 4.03 -15.77
C TRP A 310 -15.41 2.80 -16.60
N ALA A 311 -16.15 1.70 -16.45
CA ALA A 311 -15.89 0.47 -17.19
C ALA A 311 -16.14 0.64 -18.71
N ASP A 312 -17.20 1.34 -19.08
CA ASP A 312 -17.51 1.65 -20.49
C ASP A 312 -16.44 2.56 -21.09
N TYR A 313 -15.94 3.53 -20.34
CA TYR A 313 -14.81 4.37 -20.75
C TYR A 313 -13.54 3.54 -20.96
N LEU A 314 -13.20 2.63 -20.05
CA LEU A 314 -12.04 1.74 -20.21
C LEU A 314 -12.16 0.87 -21.47
N ASP A 315 -13.33 0.33 -21.76
CA ASP A 315 -13.56 -0.44 -22.98
C ASP A 315 -13.42 0.42 -24.22
N GLY A 316 -13.92 1.66 -24.21
CA GLY A 316 -13.77 2.62 -25.31
C GLY A 316 -12.30 2.91 -25.63
N ILE A 317 -11.49 3.28 -24.64
CA ILE A 317 -10.06 3.57 -24.85
C ILE A 317 -9.26 2.32 -25.21
N LYS A 318 -9.63 1.16 -24.71
CA LYS A 318 -9.04 -0.12 -25.08
C LYS A 318 -9.29 -0.45 -26.56
N ALA A 319 -10.49 -0.16 -27.07
CA ALA A 319 -10.86 -0.31 -28.47
C ALA A 319 -10.23 0.75 -29.39
N GLY A 320 -9.53 1.75 -28.87
CA GLY A 320 -8.90 2.81 -29.64
C GLY A 320 -9.82 3.99 -29.98
N ALA A 321 -10.94 4.14 -29.28
CA ALA A 321 -11.81 5.30 -29.42
C ALA A 321 -11.05 6.60 -29.07
N LYS A 322 -11.30 7.68 -29.84
CA LYS A 322 -10.77 9.01 -29.50
C LYS A 322 -11.36 9.46 -28.15
N VAL A 323 -10.50 9.81 -27.24
CA VAL A 323 -10.91 10.42 -25.97
C VAL A 323 -11.38 11.83 -26.26
N LEU A 324 -12.70 12.04 -26.28
CA LEU A 324 -13.29 13.38 -26.30
C LEU A 324 -13.55 13.75 -24.83
N PRO A 325 -13.10 14.93 -24.35
CA PRO A 325 -13.49 15.40 -23.03
C PRO A 325 -15.01 15.51 -22.96
N PHE A 326 -15.59 15.01 -21.87
CA PHE A 326 -17.04 15.05 -21.64
C PHE A 326 -17.43 16.52 -21.47
N ARG A 327 -18.04 17.13 -22.48
CA ARG A 327 -18.72 18.42 -22.34
C ARG A 327 -20.03 18.14 -21.60
N ALA A 328 -20.08 18.48 -20.31
CA ALA A 328 -21.35 18.59 -19.61
C ALA A 328 -22.27 19.50 -20.43
N GLN A 329 -23.36 18.95 -20.97
CA GLN A 329 -24.44 19.80 -21.51
C GLN A 329 -25.03 20.49 -20.28
N ASN A 330 -24.75 21.80 -20.15
CA ASN A 330 -25.48 22.68 -19.27
C ASN A 330 -26.96 22.70 -19.74
N ARG A 331 -27.77 21.80 -19.18
CA ARG A 331 -29.22 21.96 -19.17
C ARG A 331 -29.60 22.77 -17.94
N PHE A 332 -29.31 24.05 -18.00
CA PHE A 332 -29.98 25.08 -17.21
C PHE A 332 -30.18 26.27 -18.17
N ASP A 333 -31.15 26.12 -19.05
CA ASP A 333 -31.87 27.23 -19.66
C ASP A 333 -33.35 26.88 -19.58
N ASN A 334 -34.03 27.72 -18.84
CA ASN A 334 -35.44 27.94 -18.51
C ASN A 334 -35.89 27.46 -17.13
#